data_3564d098488655e70156547c09c7cae0
#
_entry.id   3564d098488655e70156547c09c7cae0
#
_cell.length_a   1.000
_cell.length_b   1.000
_cell.length_c   1.000
_cell.angle_alpha   90.00
_cell.angle_beta   90.00
_cell.angle_gamma   90.00
#
_symmetry.space_group_name_H-M   'P 1'
#
loop_
_entity.id
_entity.type
_entity.pdbx_description
1 polymer ?
#
loop_
_entity_poly.entity_id
_entity_poly.type
_entity_poly.pdbx_seq_one_letter_code
_entity_poly.pdbx_strand_id
1 'polypeptide(L)'
;VRDLFLERPSNDIDVVVVGSGIQVASELKAILGKKAHLSVFRNFGTAQVKYKNIEVEFVGARKESYSHDSRKPIVEDGTLEDDQNRRAMAVCLNKARFGELVDPFGGIDDLWDGIIRTPLDPDVTFSDDPLRMMRCVRFATQLNFFIEDETFEALERNAERIKIISGERI
;
A
#
# COMPACT_ATOMS: atom_id res chain seq x y z
N VAL A 1 6.34 3.94 5.98
CA VAL A 1 7.08 5.15 5.56
C VAL A 1 6.41 6.41 6.10
N ARG A 2 5.14 6.69 5.76
CA ARG A 2 4.39 7.85 6.26
C ARG A 2 4.53 8.06 7.77
N ASP A 3 4.25 7.04 8.56
CA ASP A 3 4.26 7.14 10.02
C ASP A 3 5.68 7.36 10.59
N LEU A 4 6.70 6.94 9.86
CA LEU A 4 8.10 7.25 10.21
C LEU A 4 8.37 8.76 10.12
N PHE A 5 7.95 9.41 9.05
CA PHE A 5 8.13 10.86 8.87
C PHE A 5 7.24 11.70 9.80
N LEU A 6 6.07 11.17 10.18
CA LEU A 6 5.17 11.83 11.14
C LEU A 6 5.52 11.50 12.61
N GLU A 7 6.63 10.80 12.87
CA GLU A 7 7.06 10.37 14.22
C GLU A 7 5.96 9.60 14.97
N ARG A 8 5.12 8.85 14.22
CA ARG A 8 4.03 8.06 14.78
C ARG A 8 4.48 6.61 14.97
N PRO A 9 4.11 5.97 16.09
CA PRO A 9 4.42 4.55 16.28
C PRO A 9 3.71 3.71 15.22
N SER A 10 4.46 2.82 14.57
CA SER A 10 3.92 1.84 13.63
C SER A 10 4.59 0.49 13.85
N ASN A 11 3.77 -0.55 13.91
CA ASN A 11 4.22 -1.94 14.01
C ASN A 11 4.09 -2.68 12.68
N ASP A 12 3.48 -2.04 11.66
CA ASP A 12 3.24 -2.63 10.36
C ASP A 12 4.40 -2.27 9.41
N ILE A 13 5.16 -3.27 9.03
CA ILE A 13 6.26 -3.15 8.07
C ILE A 13 5.91 -3.99 6.85
N ASP A 14 5.59 -3.32 5.74
CA ASP A 14 5.35 -3.96 4.45
C ASP A 14 6.61 -3.89 3.59
N VAL A 15 7.07 -5.03 3.10
CA VAL A 15 8.22 -5.13 2.18
C VAL A 15 7.74 -5.64 0.83
N VAL A 16 7.94 -4.82 -0.20
CA VAL A 16 7.68 -5.19 -1.59
C VAL A 16 8.94 -5.78 -2.20
N VAL A 17 8.80 -6.94 -2.83
CA VAL A 17 9.89 -7.70 -3.43
C VAL A 17 9.64 -7.82 -4.94
N VAL A 18 10.61 -7.45 -5.76
CA VAL A 18 10.58 -7.81 -7.18
C VAL A 18 10.90 -9.30 -7.29
N GLY A 19 9.85 -10.11 -7.47
CA GLY A 19 9.89 -11.57 -7.40
C GLY A 19 9.08 -12.14 -6.23
N SER A 20 9.52 -13.25 -5.66
CA SER A 20 8.75 -13.98 -4.63
C SER A 20 8.96 -13.42 -3.22
N GLY A 21 7.94 -12.72 -2.68
CA GLY A 21 7.92 -12.30 -1.28
C GLY A 21 8.00 -13.49 -0.31
N ILE A 22 7.37 -14.62 -0.66
CA ILE A 22 7.40 -15.85 0.15
C ILE A 22 8.84 -16.41 0.27
N GLN A 23 9.61 -16.35 -0.82
CA GLN A 23 11.00 -16.81 -0.79
C GLN A 23 11.85 -15.94 0.13
N VAL A 24 11.79 -14.61 -0.01
CA VAL A 24 12.56 -13.67 0.83
C VAL A 24 12.17 -13.81 2.31
N ALA A 25 10.87 -13.93 2.62
CA ALA A 25 10.41 -14.19 3.98
C ALA A 25 10.98 -15.50 4.56
N SER A 26 11.06 -16.56 3.74
CA SER A 26 11.60 -17.86 4.15
C SER A 26 13.11 -17.78 4.43
N GLU A 27 13.85 -17.05 3.60
CA GLU A 27 15.28 -16.80 3.78
C GLU A 27 15.54 -15.97 5.06
N LEU A 28 14.76 -14.90 5.27
CA LEU A 28 14.86 -14.12 6.50
C LEU A 28 14.58 -14.97 7.75
N LYS A 29 13.53 -15.80 7.71
CA LYS A 29 13.22 -16.72 8.80
C LYS A 29 14.35 -17.70 9.06
N ALA A 30 15.01 -18.21 8.02
CA ALA A 30 16.15 -19.10 8.17
C ALA A 30 17.33 -18.42 8.89
N ILE A 31 17.60 -17.16 8.55
CA ILE A 31 18.65 -16.34 9.20
C ILE A 31 18.30 -16.06 10.66
N LEU A 32 17.05 -15.69 10.97
CA LEU A 32 16.59 -15.38 12.33
C LEU A 32 16.44 -16.61 13.24
N GLY A 33 16.40 -17.81 12.64
CA GLY A 33 16.38 -19.09 13.35
C GLY A 33 15.05 -19.39 14.04
N LYS A 34 15.13 -20.21 15.11
CA LYS A 34 13.95 -20.80 15.78
C LYS A 34 13.04 -19.79 16.47
N LYS A 35 13.54 -18.59 16.77
CA LYS A 35 12.75 -17.53 17.44
C LYS A 35 11.83 -16.76 16.49
N ALA A 36 11.97 -16.94 15.19
CA ALA A 36 11.11 -16.32 14.19
C ALA A 36 9.99 -17.26 13.78
N HIS A 37 8.79 -16.72 13.63
CA HIS A 37 7.63 -17.40 13.06
C HIS A 37 7.41 -16.93 11.63
N LEU A 38 7.13 -17.88 10.72
CA LEU A 38 6.78 -17.63 9.33
C LEU A 38 5.33 -18.09 9.08
N SER A 39 4.49 -17.20 8.62
CA SER A 39 3.15 -17.49 8.10
C SER A 39 3.12 -17.25 6.60
N VAL A 40 2.60 -18.20 5.83
CA VAL A 40 2.57 -18.12 4.35
C VAL A 40 1.12 -18.12 3.86
N PHE A 41 0.76 -17.13 3.09
CA PHE A 41 -0.59 -16.93 2.51
C PHE A 41 -0.51 -17.15 0.99
N ARG A 42 -0.44 -18.41 0.56
CA ARG A 42 -0.17 -18.79 -0.84
C ARG A 42 -1.17 -18.21 -1.83
N ASN A 43 -2.46 -18.11 -1.45
CA ASN A 43 -3.52 -17.57 -2.31
C ASN A 43 -3.34 -16.07 -2.61
N PHE A 44 -2.55 -15.37 -1.79
CA PHE A 44 -2.28 -13.94 -1.94
C PHE A 44 -0.83 -13.66 -2.37
N GLY A 45 0.00 -14.69 -2.47
CA GLY A 45 1.42 -14.53 -2.78
C GLY A 45 2.20 -13.78 -1.70
N THR A 46 1.69 -13.74 -0.45
CA THR A 46 2.29 -13.00 0.67
C THR A 46 2.81 -13.93 1.76
N ALA A 47 3.74 -13.44 2.55
CA ALA A 47 4.22 -14.11 3.75
C ALA A 47 4.55 -13.10 4.84
N GLN A 48 4.37 -13.50 6.09
CA GLN A 48 4.65 -12.68 7.26
C GLN A 48 5.71 -13.35 8.13
N VAL A 49 6.70 -12.57 8.54
CA VAL A 49 7.71 -13.00 9.52
C VAL A 49 7.51 -12.22 10.80
N LYS A 50 7.25 -12.95 11.90
CA LYS A 50 7.19 -12.38 13.25
C LYS A 50 8.44 -12.72 14.02
N TYR A 51 9.11 -11.71 14.51
CA TYR A 51 10.30 -11.87 15.36
C TYR A 51 10.25 -10.89 16.52
N LYS A 52 10.23 -11.39 17.75
CA LYS A 52 9.97 -10.58 18.96
C LYS A 52 8.66 -9.80 18.82
N ASN A 53 8.72 -8.47 18.89
CA ASN A 53 7.58 -7.57 18.79
C ASN A 53 7.42 -6.93 17.39
N ILE A 54 8.19 -7.41 16.40
CA ILE A 54 8.18 -6.88 15.04
C ILE A 54 7.49 -7.90 14.14
N GLU A 55 6.58 -7.42 13.32
CA GLU A 55 5.94 -8.16 12.24
C GLU A 55 6.30 -7.49 10.91
N VAL A 56 6.75 -8.31 9.95
CA VAL A 56 7.09 -7.84 8.61
C VAL A 56 6.32 -8.68 7.61
N GLU A 57 5.51 -8.02 6.80
CA GLU A 57 4.82 -8.65 5.67
C GLU A 57 5.65 -8.50 4.39
N PHE A 58 5.76 -9.58 3.64
CA PHE A 58 6.44 -9.64 2.35
C PHE A 58 5.43 -9.90 1.26
N VAL A 59 5.44 -9.05 0.23
CA VAL A 59 4.56 -9.17 -0.94
C VAL A 59 5.39 -9.04 -2.21
N GLY A 60 5.10 -9.86 -3.22
CA GLY A 60 5.67 -9.67 -4.55
C GLY A 60 5.15 -8.39 -5.18
N ALA A 61 6.01 -7.67 -5.90
CA ALA A 61 5.56 -6.57 -6.74
C ALA A 61 4.58 -7.09 -7.78
N ARG A 62 3.45 -6.41 -7.96
CA ARG A 62 2.36 -6.89 -8.82
C ARG A 62 1.71 -5.76 -9.59
N LYS A 63 1.29 -6.13 -10.79
CA LYS A 63 0.41 -5.33 -11.64
C LYS A 63 -1.02 -5.76 -11.39
N GLU A 64 -1.89 -4.79 -11.18
CA GLU A 64 -3.33 -5.03 -11.01
C GLU A 64 -4.08 -4.41 -12.17
N SER A 65 -5.05 -5.16 -12.71
CA SER A 65 -6.02 -4.65 -13.66
C SER A 65 -7.43 -4.90 -13.12
N TYR A 66 -8.32 -3.94 -13.32
CA TYR A 66 -9.68 -3.95 -12.78
C TYR A 66 -10.72 -4.00 -13.87
N SER A 67 -11.86 -4.66 -13.60
CA SER A 67 -13.05 -4.58 -14.44
C SER A 67 -14.09 -3.68 -13.78
N HIS A 68 -14.87 -2.95 -14.58
CA HIS A 68 -15.85 -1.97 -14.08
C HIS A 68 -16.83 -2.54 -13.05
N ASP A 69 -17.23 -3.81 -13.19
CA ASP A 69 -18.24 -4.44 -12.35
C ASP A 69 -17.67 -5.23 -11.16
N SER A 70 -16.36 -5.18 -10.95
CA SER A 70 -15.70 -5.93 -9.88
C SER A 70 -14.52 -5.14 -9.31
N ARG A 71 -14.46 -5.05 -8.00
CA ARG A 71 -13.29 -4.54 -7.27
C ARG A 71 -12.19 -5.59 -7.06
N LYS A 72 -12.37 -6.81 -7.54
CA LYS A 72 -11.34 -7.85 -7.47
C LYS A 72 -10.40 -7.67 -8.66
N PRO A 73 -9.13 -7.30 -8.45
CA PRO A 73 -8.19 -7.16 -9.54
C PRO A 73 -7.81 -8.53 -10.13
N ILE A 74 -7.49 -8.53 -11.40
CA ILE A 74 -6.62 -9.54 -11.98
C ILE A 74 -5.20 -9.14 -11.60
N VAL A 75 -4.46 -10.07 -10.98
CA VAL A 75 -3.12 -9.82 -10.44
C VAL A 75 -2.11 -10.61 -11.24
N GLU A 76 -1.11 -9.92 -11.74
CA GLU A 76 0.04 -10.49 -12.43
C GLU A 76 1.34 -10.04 -11.73
N ASP A 77 2.43 -10.77 -11.95
CA ASP A 77 3.74 -10.34 -11.50
C ASP A 77 4.07 -8.99 -12.17
N GLY A 78 4.49 -8.01 -11.38
CA GLY A 78 4.73 -6.65 -11.80
C GLY A 78 6.13 -6.17 -11.48
N THR A 79 6.43 -4.98 -11.98
CA THR A 79 7.63 -4.24 -11.65
C THR A 79 7.44 -3.46 -10.34
N LEU A 80 8.52 -2.90 -9.81
CA LEU A 80 8.44 -1.97 -8.69
C LEU A 80 7.58 -0.74 -9.04
N GLU A 81 7.66 -0.26 -10.27
CA GLU A 81 6.87 0.88 -10.76
C GLU A 81 5.36 0.56 -10.77
N ASP A 82 4.97 -0.63 -11.21
CA ASP A 82 3.57 -1.09 -11.15
C ASP A 82 3.04 -1.07 -9.72
N ASP A 83 3.83 -1.49 -8.74
CA ASP A 83 3.42 -1.47 -7.33
C ASP A 83 3.41 -0.04 -6.75
N GLN A 84 4.33 0.83 -7.16
CA GLN A 84 4.38 2.24 -6.73
C GLN A 84 3.17 3.05 -7.20
N ASN A 85 2.58 2.74 -8.34
CA ASN A 85 1.32 3.34 -8.80
C ASN A 85 0.17 3.16 -7.79
N ARG A 86 0.35 2.29 -6.81
CA ARG A 86 -0.58 2.03 -5.70
C ARG A 86 -0.09 2.53 -4.35
N ARG A 87 1.21 2.83 -4.23
CA ARG A 87 1.89 3.19 -2.97
C ARG A 87 2.75 4.43 -3.20
N ALA A 88 2.35 5.56 -2.64
CA ALA A 88 2.97 6.85 -2.91
C ALA A 88 4.47 6.89 -2.56
N MET A 89 4.90 6.25 -1.48
CA MET A 89 6.27 6.33 -0.99
C MET A 89 6.82 4.98 -0.56
N ALA A 90 8.10 4.74 -0.79
CA ALA A 90 8.83 3.57 -0.30
C ALA A 90 10.26 3.95 0.13
N VAL A 91 10.88 3.09 0.93
CA VAL A 91 12.31 3.19 1.28
C VAL A 91 13.01 1.98 0.67
N CYS A 92 14.08 2.23 -0.07
CA CYS A 92 14.85 1.19 -0.71
C CYS A 92 15.63 0.36 0.31
N LEU A 93 15.47 -0.97 0.26
CA LEU A 93 16.19 -1.94 1.11
C LEU A 93 17.35 -2.63 0.40
N ASN A 94 17.58 -2.35 -0.89
CA ASN A 94 18.70 -2.93 -1.64
C ASN A 94 20.03 -2.37 -1.11
N LYS A 95 21.02 -3.23 -0.99
CA LYS A 95 22.33 -2.87 -0.41
C LYS A 95 22.96 -1.62 -1.04
N ALA A 96 22.83 -1.45 -2.36
CA ALA A 96 23.43 -0.33 -3.09
C ALA A 96 22.70 1.01 -2.86
N ARG A 97 21.43 0.97 -2.50
CA ARG A 97 20.55 2.15 -2.35
C ARG A 97 19.82 2.15 -1.00
N PHE A 98 20.38 1.48 -0.02
CA PHE A 98 19.75 1.29 1.28
C PHE A 98 19.42 2.62 1.96
N GLY A 99 18.17 2.78 2.36
CA GLY A 99 17.66 3.99 3.02
C GLY A 99 17.26 5.11 2.06
N GLU A 100 17.46 4.96 0.76
CA GLU A 100 17.01 5.95 -0.22
C GLU A 100 15.48 6.01 -0.29
N LEU A 101 14.92 7.21 -0.20
CA LEU A 101 13.49 7.45 -0.37
C LEU A 101 13.14 7.34 -1.86
N VAL A 102 12.10 6.57 -2.15
CA VAL A 102 11.49 6.44 -3.47
C VAL A 102 10.12 7.07 -3.39
N ASP A 103 9.96 8.23 -4.02
CA ASP A 103 8.76 9.07 -3.97
C ASP A 103 8.45 9.69 -5.34
N PRO A 104 7.97 8.89 -6.29
CA PRO A 104 7.76 9.35 -7.66
C PRO A 104 6.59 10.33 -7.81
N PHE A 105 5.74 10.47 -6.79
CA PHE A 105 4.52 11.29 -6.84
C PHE A 105 4.55 12.50 -5.92
N GLY A 106 5.70 12.81 -5.30
CA GLY A 106 5.81 13.96 -4.38
C GLY A 106 5.03 13.79 -3.07
N GLY A 107 4.85 12.54 -2.63
CA GLY A 107 4.08 12.24 -1.42
C GLY A 107 4.70 12.77 -0.14
N ILE A 108 6.02 13.09 -0.13
CA ILE A 108 6.66 13.72 1.00
C ILE A 108 6.25 15.20 1.13
N ASP A 109 6.11 15.91 0.02
CA ASP A 109 5.64 17.29 0.01
C ASP A 109 4.18 17.35 0.46
N ASP A 110 3.31 16.48 -0.10
CA ASP A 110 1.93 16.32 0.36
C ASP A 110 1.84 16.02 1.87
N LEU A 111 2.77 15.22 2.38
CA LEU A 111 2.81 14.88 3.80
C LEU A 111 3.10 16.11 4.68
N TRP A 112 4.05 16.97 4.26
CA TRP A 112 4.39 18.20 4.98
C TRP A 112 3.33 19.28 4.84
N ASP A 113 2.67 19.35 3.69
CA ASP A 113 1.59 20.29 3.42
C ASP A 113 0.25 19.83 4.04
N GLY A 114 0.18 18.58 4.53
CA GLY A 114 -1.03 18.03 5.12
C GLY A 114 -2.11 17.72 4.08
N ILE A 115 -1.72 17.22 2.91
CA ILE A 115 -2.61 16.97 1.77
C ILE A 115 -2.80 15.46 1.56
N ILE A 116 -4.02 15.05 1.25
CA ILE A 116 -4.39 13.73 0.75
C ILE A 116 -4.72 13.84 -0.73
N ARG A 117 -3.93 13.20 -1.57
CA ARG A 117 -4.22 13.03 -2.99
C ARG A 117 -3.95 11.61 -3.46
N THR A 118 -4.52 11.24 -4.59
CA THR A 118 -4.23 9.96 -5.24
C THR A 118 -2.94 10.05 -6.05
N PRO A 119 -2.10 8.99 -6.10
CA PRO A 119 -0.87 9.02 -6.90
C PRO A 119 -1.12 9.08 -8.42
N LEU A 120 -2.25 8.60 -8.87
CA LEU A 120 -2.72 8.63 -10.25
C LEU A 120 -4.03 9.38 -10.35
N ASP A 121 -4.58 9.48 -11.56
CA ASP A 121 -5.90 10.05 -11.81
C ASP A 121 -6.92 9.57 -10.78
N PRO A 122 -7.59 10.49 -10.04
CA PRO A 122 -8.48 10.12 -8.96
C PRO A 122 -9.75 9.41 -9.44
N ASP A 123 -10.29 9.75 -10.61
CA ASP A 123 -11.47 9.08 -11.15
C ASP A 123 -11.17 7.62 -11.49
N VAL A 124 -10.04 7.35 -12.14
CA VAL A 124 -9.57 5.99 -12.41
C VAL A 124 -9.33 5.25 -11.09
N THR A 125 -8.63 5.88 -10.14
CA THR A 125 -8.30 5.30 -8.84
C THR A 125 -9.53 4.87 -8.05
N PHE A 126 -10.59 5.68 -8.02
CA PHE A 126 -11.82 5.39 -7.29
C PHE A 126 -12.77 4.48 -8.07
N SER A 127 -12.73 4.55 -9.40
CA SER A 127 -13.47 3.61 -10.24
C SER A 127 -12.95 2.19 -10.12
N ASP A 128 -11.64 1.99 -10.06
CA ASP A 128 -11.00 0.69 -9.92
C ASP A 128 -11.34 0.00 -8.59
N ASP A 129 -11.16 0.69 -7.49
CA ASP A 129 -11.56 0.18 -6.16
C ASP A 129 -12.22 1.27 -5.32
N PRO A 130 -13.55 1.31 -5.26
CA PRO A 130 -14.29 2.32 -4.48
C PRO A 130 -13.98 2.34 -2.98
N LEU A 131 -13.38 1.27 -2.42
CA LEU A 131 -12.92 1.28 -1.03
C LEU A 131 -11.83 2.34 -0.80
N ARG A 132 -11.12 2.75 -1.85
CA ARG A 132 -10.12 3.82 -1.78
C ARG A 132 -10.74 5.17 -1.43
N MET A 133 -12.00 5.42 -1.79
CA MET A 133 -12.75 6.61 -1.35
C MET A 133 -12.90 6.64 0.18
N MET A 134 -13.31 5.51 0.78
CA MET A 134 -13.40 5.41 2.24
C MET A 134 -12.03 5.55 2.92
N ARG A 135 -10.97 5.03 2.31
CA ARG A 135 -9.60 5.20 2.80
C ARG A 135 -9.15 6.65 2.74
N CYS A 136 -9.49 7.38 1.67
CA CYS A 136 -9.20 8.81 1.50
C CYS A 136 -9.80 9.61 2.66
N VAL A 137 -11.10 9.49 2.89
CA VAL A 137 -11.82 10.19 3.98
C VAL A 137 -11.26 9.80 5.35
N ARG A 138 -11.01 8.49 5.57
CA ARG A 138 -10.43 8.01 6.81
C ARG A 138 -9.06 8.61 7.09
N PHE A 139 -8.17 8.64 6.10
CA PHE A 139 -6.84 9.20 6.30
C PHE A 139 -6.87 10.71 6.49
N ALA A 140 -7.71 11.43 5.77
CA ALA A 140 -7.91 12.86 5.98
C ALA A 140 -8.31 13.14 7.44
N THR A 141 -9.28 12.39 7.96
CA THR A 141 -9.75 12.52 9.35
C THR A 141 -8.68 12.11 10.38
N GLN A 142 -8.02 10.96 10.18
CA GLN A 142 -7.04 10.42 11.16
C GLN A 142 -5.76 11.27 11.25
N LEU A 143 -5.36 11.88 10.14
CA LEU A 143 -4.16 12.69 10.06
C LEU A 143 -4.44 14.17 10.28
N ASN A 144 -5.71 14.58 10.23
CA ASN A 144 -6.14 15.97 10.18
C ASN A 144 -5.54 16.69 8.96
N PHE A 145 -5.63 16.05 7.79
CA PHE A 145 -5.15 16.53 6.51
C PHE A 145 -6.31 16.96 5.63
N PHE A 146 -6.05 17.86 4.69
CA PHE A 146 -7.00 18.26 3.67
C PHE A 146 -6.99 17.29 2.49
N ILE A 147 -8.15 17.08 1.89
CA ILE A 147 -8.23 16.36 0.61
C ILE A 147 -8.05 17.42 -0.48
N GLU A 148 -7.14 17.15 -1.42
CA GLU A 148 -6.92 17.99 -2.59
C GLU A 148 -8.21 18.13 -3.41
N ASP A 149 -8.44 19.31 -4.02
CA ASP A 149 -9.71 19.67 -4.66
C ASP A 149 -10.10 18.67 -5.77
N GLU A 150 -9.19 18.32 -6.68
CA GLU A 150 -9.47 17.36 -7.77
C GLU A 150 -9.81 15.97 -7.23
N THR A 151 -9.08 15.54 -6.19
CA THR A 151 -9.36 14.27 -5.48
C THR A 151 -10.72 14.31 -4.79
N PHE A 152 -11.10 15.45 -4.20
CA PHE A 152 -12.39 15.63 -3.55
C PHE A 152 -13.55 15.61 -4.56
N GLU A 153 -13.42 16.33 -5.67
CA GLU A 153 -14.41 16.30 -6.74
C GLU A 153 -14.60 14.90 -7.33
N ALA A 154 -13.51 14.13 -7.45
CA ALA A 154 -13.59 12.75 -7.91
C ALA A 154 -14.31 11.83 -6.91
N LEU A 155 -14.22 12.10 -5.59
CA LEU A 155 -15.05 11.40 -4.59
C LEU A 155 -16.53 11.61 -4.86
N GLU A 156 -16.95 12.85 -5.17
CA GLU A 156 -18.35 13.16 -5.49
C GLU A 156 -18.80 12.44 -6.77
N ARG A 157 -18.00 12.52 -7.84
CA ARG A 157 -18.31 11.89 -9.13
C ARG A 157 -18.44 10.38 -9.03
N ASN A 158 -17.64 9.73 -8.18
CA ASN A 158 -17.60 8.27 -8.03
C ASN A 158 -18.42 7.75 -6.84
N ALA A 159 -19.13 8.60 -6.08
CA ALA A 159 -19.82 8.23 -4.83
C ALA A 159 -20.78 7.05 -4.98
N GLU A 160 -21.51 6.97 -6.11
CA GLU A 160 -22.45 5.88 -6.38
C GLU A 160 -21.80 4.49 -6.43
N ARG A 161 -20.50 4.42 -6.76
CA ARG A 161 -19.76 3.15 -6.81
C ARG A 161 -19.55 2.51 -5.45
N ILE A 162 -19.76 3.24 -4.36
CA ILE A 162 -19.65 2.70 -2.99
C ILE A 162 -20.62 1.54 -2.76
N LYS A 163 -21.71 1.48 -3.53
CA LYS A 163 -22.74 0.45 -3.45
C LYS A 163 -22.24 -0.96 -3.76
N ILE A 164 -21.10 -1.10 -4.45
CA ILE A 164 -20.48 -2.41 -4.71
C ILE A 164 -19.62 -2.93 -3.54
N ILE A 165 -19.43 -2.12 -2.52
CA ILE A 165 -18.68 -2.50 -1.31
C ILE A 165 -19.63 -3.20 -0.34
N SER A 166 -19.21 -4.35 0.21
CA SER A 166 -19.98 -5.01 1.26
C SER A 166 -20.04 -4.13 2.52
N GLY A 167 -21.21 -4.07 3.19
CA GLY A 167 -21.41 -3.26 4.38
C GLY A 167 -20.46 -3.55 5.55
N GLU A 168 -19.87 -4.75 5.59
CA GLU A 168 -18.86 -5.13 6.60
C GLU A 168 -17.52 -4.38 6.43
N ARG A 169 -17.31 -3.68 5.32
CA ARG A 169 -16.07 -2.95 5.01
C ARG A 169 -16.23 -1.43 5.06
N ILE A 170 -17.44 -0.96 5.22
CA ILE A 170 -17.80 0.44 5.45
C ILE A 170 -17.93 0.70 6.95
#